data_ba017251b591dcc22e5dd72d87cb00c2
#
_entry.id   ba017251b591dcc22e5dd72d87cb00c2
#
_cell.length_a   1.000
_cell.length_b   1.000
_cell.length_c   1.000
_cell.angle_alpha   90.00
_cell.angle_beta   90.00
_cell.angle_gamma   90.00
#
_symmetry.space_group_name_H-M   'P 1'
#
loop_
_entity.id
_entity.type
_entity.pdbx_description
1 polymer ?
#
loop_
_entity_poly.entity_id
_entity_poly.type
_entity_poly.pdbx_seq_one_letter_code
_entity_poly.pdbx_strand_id
1 'polypeptide(L)'
;MRIVIKQIFFLISLISIITTMITSQSNLFFLSFIDKDSDKSSKLFFRMLSAENHYFRQNITWEEESLLLMALKAVTNIHIKDVRIFIFDEIPGLYIHSSEIIIAGEGTDFTNLPMESAPPLEELLKDQEINEESLEHLKPNDPPKQVPAPDKYTVFIYHTHNRESFYPHIRGEKGETSPFHKDINITLVGQRFAEKLKEKGIGAIVDTTDIGAILGERDLNYGHSYRVSREVVQEAMATNQDLRYFIDFHRDAARRQTTTTMINGETYAKIFFVLGESHPHYAQNEQFAMEFNQRIKEKYPNLTRGIVRKSKQDGNGVYNQDLSPNSILIEIGGPENTLDELYRTADLLAEIFAEYYWEDAVEVSK
;
A
#
# COMPACT_ATOMS: atom_id res chain seq x y z
N MET A 1 16.88 -2.97 -51.74
CA MET A 1 17.31 -4.37 -51.58
C MET A 1 17.83 -4.72 -50.19
N ARG A 2 18.78 -3.97 -49.57
CA ARG A 2 19.31 -4.28 -48.21
C ARG A 2 18.26 -4.19 -47.07
N ILE A 3 17.29 -3.30 -47.14
CA ILE A 3 16.23 -3.14 -46.11
C ILE A 3 15.25 -4.32 -46.15
N VAL A 4 14.84 -4.74 -47.36
CA VAL A 4 13.92 -5.87 -47.52
C VAL A 4 14.57 -7.18 -47.03
N ILE A 5 15.87 -7.38 -47.27
CA ILE A 5 16.61 -8.55 -46.80
C ILE A 5 16.68 -8.56 -45.26
N LYS A 6 16.90 -7.43 -44.62
CA LYS A 6 16.88 -7.32 -43.13
C LYS A 6 15.50 -7.62 -42.55
N GLN A 7 14.44 -7.15 -43.19
CA GLN A 7 13.06 -7.43 -42.74
C GLN A 7 12.69 -8.92 -42.90
N ILE A 8 13.12 -9.55 -43.99
CA ILE A 8 12.92 -11.00 -44.18
C ILE A 8 13.72 -11.81 -43.16
N PHE A 9 14.96 -11.42 -42.86
CA PHE A 9 15.79 -12.09 -41.85
C PHE A 9 15.18 -11.96 -40.46
N PHE A 10 14.64 -10.77 -40.11
CA PHE A 10 13.95 -10.54 -38.87
C PHE A 10 12.66 -11.38 -38.73
N LEU A 11 11.89 -11.47 -39.82
CA LEU A 11 10.68 -12.28 -39.87
C LEU A 11 10.97 -13.79 -39.70
N ILE A 12 12.02 -14.29 -40.38
CA ILE A 12 12.45 -15.69 -40.27
C ILE A 12 12.97 -15.98 -38.85
N SER A 13 13.74 -15.06 -38.26
CA SER A 13 14.22 -15.19 -36.87
C SER A 13 13.05 -15.23 -35.87
N LEU A 14 12.06 -14.35 -36.05
CA LEU A 14 10.86 -14.30 -35.21
C LEU A 14 10.02 -15.60 -35.31
N ILE A 15 9.82 -16.10 -36.56
CA ILE A 15 9.14 -17.37 -36.80
C ILE A 15 9.91 -18.52 -36.15
N SER A 16 11.25 -18.55 -36.28
CA SER A 16 12.07 -19.59 -35.65
C SER A 16 11.99 -19.58 -34.15
N ILE A 17 11.99 -18.40 -33.50
CA ILE A 17 11.82 -18.23 -32.05
C ILE A 17 10.43 -18.74 -31.62
N ILE A 18 9.38 -18.34 -32.35
CA ILE A 18 8.00 -18.78 -32.06
C ILE A 18 7.86 -20.29 -32.19
N THR A 19 8.47 -20.88 -33.26
CA THR A 19 8.41 -22.33 -33.46
C THR A 19 9.18 -23.10 -32.40
N THR A 20 10.33 -22.55 -31.95
CA THR A 20 11.12 -23.15 -30.85
C THR A 20 10.38 -23.06 -29.53
N MET A 21 9.68 -21.94 -29.25
CA MET A 21 8.82 -21.80 -28.08
C MET A 21 7.63 -22.78 -28.11
N ILE A 22 7.06 -23.04 -29.28
CA ILE A 22 5.93 -23.98 -29.45
C ILE A 22 6.39 -25.44 -29.30
N THR A 23 7.61 -25.80 -29.70
CA THR A 23 8.11 -27.17 -29.71
C THR A 23 8.84 -27.59 -28.44
N SER A 24 9.36 -26.65 -27.63
CA SER A 24 10.06 -26.95 -26.38
C SER A 24 9.11 -26.92 -25.18
N GLN A 25 8.53 -28.06 -24.81
CA GLN A 25 7.78 -28.32 -23.54
C GLN A 25 6.65 -27.34 -23.19
N SER A 26 6.01 -26.72 -24.16
CA SER A 26 5.00 -25.68 -23.98
C SER A 26 3.63 -26.15 -23.49
N ASN A 27 3.38 -27.44 -23.38
CA ASN A 27 2.11 -27.96 -22.84
C ASN A 27 1.87 -27.59 -21.38
N LEU A 28 2.92 -27.49 -20.58
CA LEU A 28 2.81 -27.08 -19.16
C LEU A 28 2.60 -25.56 -19.00
N PHE A 29 3.19 -24.76 -19.89
CA PHE A 29 3.03 -23.31 -19.85
C PHE A 29 1.64 -22.87 -20.32
N PHE A 30 1.12 -23.49 -21.38
CA PHE A 30 -0.23 -23.22 -21.88
C PHE A 30 -1.31 -23.69 -20.90
N LEU A 31 -1.13 -24.82 -20.23
CA LEU A 31 -2.04 -25.33 -19.21
C LEU A 31 -1.99 -24.46 -17.93
N SER A 32 -0.83 -23.95 -17.52
CA SER A 32 -0.73 -23.03 -16.38
C SER A 32 -1.38 -21.67 -16.62
N PHE A 33 -1.48 -21.25 -17.88
CA PHE A 33 -2.16 -20.02 -18.27
C PHE A 33 -3.69 -20.17 -18.25
N ILE A 34 -4.20 -21.35 -18.63
CA ILE A 34 -5.64 -21.65 -18.62
C ILE A 34 -6.17 -21.75 -17.18
N ASP A 35 -5.36 -22.17 -16.22
CA ASP A 35 -5.79 -22.47 -14.85
C ASP A 35 -5.78 -21.24 -13.91
N LYS A 36 -5.07 -20.16 -14.28
CA LYS A 36 -4.85 -19.02 -13.38
C LYS A 36 -5.90 -17.91 -13.43
N ASP A 37 -6.67 -17.78 -14.51
CA ASP A 37 -7.67 -16.72 -14.67
C ASP A 37 -8.77 -17.18 -15.65
N SER A 38 -9.80 -17.82 -15.10
CA SER A 38 -10.87 -18.45 -15.89
C SER A 38 -11.65 -17.47 -16.78
N ASP A 39 -11.73 -16.19 -16.41
CA ASP A 39 -12.43 -15.15 -17.17
C ASP A 39 -11.64 -14.70 -18.40
N LYS A 40 -10.32 -14.52 -18.28
CA LYS A 40 -9.44 -14.16 -19.41
C LYS A 40 -9.26 -15.31 -20.39
N SER A 41 -9.16 -16.52 -19.88
CA SER A 41 -9.03 -17.73 -20.71
C SER A 41 -10.29 -17.99 -21.52
N SER A 42 -11.47 -17.83 -20.91
CA SER A 42 -12.75 -17.96 -21.61
C SER A 42 -12.93 -16.88 -22.68
N LYS A 43 -12.57 -15.62 -22.40
CA LYS A 43 -12.62 -14.52 -23.39
C LYS A 43 -11.71 -14.78 -24.59
N LEU A 44 -10.49 -15.27 -24.37
CA LEU A 44 -9.58 -15.65 -25.45
C LEU A 44 -10.13 -16.80 -26.29
N PHE A 45 -10.66 -17.86 -25.63
CA PHE A 45 -11.24 -19.01 -26.32
C PHE A 45 -12.48 -18.63 -27.16
N PHE A 46 -13.40 -17.82 -26.60
CA PHE A 46 -14.56 -17.33 -27.36
C PHE A 46 -14.17 -16.43 -28.53
N ARG A 47 -13.10 -15.64 -28.43
CA ARG A 47 -12.57 -14.85 -29.53
C ARG A 47 -11.93 -15.71 -30.63
N MET A 48 -11.21 -16.78 -30.27
CA MET A 48 -10.68 -17.72 -31.26
C MET A 48 -11.82 -18.43 -32.00
N LEU A 49 -12.87 -18.86 -31.31
CA LEU A 49 -14.07 -19.43 -31.91
C LEU A 49 -14.81 -18.43 -32.82
N SER A 50 -14.91 -17.15 -32.43
CA SER A 50 -15.57 -16.12 -33.23
C SER A 50 -14.75 -15.69 -34.45
N ALA A 51 -13.42 -15.91 -34.46
CA ALA A 51 -12.58 -15.69 -35.64
C ALA A 51 -12.83 -16.72 -36.75
N GLU A 52 -13.14 -17.97 -36.36
CA GLU A 52 -13.41 -19.09 -37.28
C GLU A 52 -14.89 -19.20 -37.65
N ASN A 53 -15.81 -18.76 -36.82
CA ASN A 53 -17.23 -18.99 -37.01
C ASN A 53 -18.03 -17.67 -37.06
N HIS A 54 -18.57 -17.35 -38.26
CA HIS A 54 -19.33 -16.14 -38.55
C HIS A 54 -20.58 -15.93 -37.66
N TYR A 55 -21.17 -17.04 -37.15
CA TYR A 55 -22.34 -16.99 -36.26
C TYR A 55 -22.01 -16.39 -34.89
N PHE A 56 -20.87 -16.73 -34.31
CA PHE A 56 -20.41 -16.15 -33.06
C PHE A 56 -19.97 -14.70 -33.19
N ARG A 57 -19.57 -14.25 -34.38
CA ARG A 57 -19.12 -12.89 -34.67
C ARG A 57 -20.24 -11.85 -34.64
N GLN A 58 -21.47 -12.22 -34.93
CA GLN A 58 -22.61 -11.30 -35.04
C GLN A 58 -23.29 -10.99 -33.70
N ASN A 59 -23.10 -11.82 -32.67
CA ASN A 59 -23.86 -11.74 -31.41
C ASN A 59 -23.07 -11.23 -30.19
N ILE A 60 -21.80 -10.87 -30.35
CA ILE A 60 -20.94 -10.47 -29.23
C ILE A 60 -20.29 -9.12 -29.59
N THR A 61 -20.71 -8.06 -28.89
CA THR A 61 -20.04 -6.75 -28.95
C THR A 61 -18.83 -6.78 -28.02
N TRP A 62 -17.64 -6.88 -28.62
CA TRP A 62 -16.37 -6.80 -27.89
C TRP A 62 -15.76 -5.41 -28.11
N GLU A 63 -15.14 -4.84 -27.07
CA GLU A 63 -14.21 -3.74 -27.26
C GLU A 63 -13.10 -4.17 -28.23
N GLU A 64 -12.70 -3.28 -29.14
CA GLU A 64 -11.79 -3.55 -30.27
C GLU A 64 -10.31 -3.77 -29.82
N GLU A 65 -10.03 -4.80 -29.05
CA GLU A 65 -8.63 -5.27 -28.89
C GLU A 65 -8.31 -6.31 -29.99
N SER A 66 -7.25 -6.05 -30.74
CA SER A 66 -6.75 -6.98 -31.77
C SER A 66 -6.29 -8.30 -31.14
N LEU A 67 -6.64 -9.45 -31.76
CA LEU A 67 -6.17 -10.78 -31.34
C LEU A 67 -4.64 -10.87 -31.24
N LEU A 68 -3.93 -10.12 -32.10
CA LEU A 68 -2.45 -10.04 -32.08
C LEU A 68 -1.98 -9.35 -30.79
N LEU A 69 -2.65 -8.29 -30.34
CA LEU A 69 -2.36 -7.57 -29.10
C LEU A 69 -2.62 -8.45 -27.87
N MET A 70 -3.72 -9.21 -27.88
CA MET A 70 -4.04 -10.15 -26.80
C MET A 70 -3.02 -11.30 -26.74
N ALA A 71 -2.61 -11.84 -27.88
CA ALA A 71 -1.60 -12.89 -27.95
C ALA A 71 -0.22 -12.38 -27.50
N LEU A 72 0.16 -11.15 -27.89
CA LEU A 72 1.40 -10.53 -27.48
C LEU A 72 1.40 -10.27 -25.96
N LYS A 73 0.30 -9.76 -25.43
CA LYS A 73 0.10 -9.54 -23.98
C LYS A 73 0.19 -10.85 -23.20
N ALA A 74 -0.41 -11.94 -23.74
CA ALA A 74 -0.38 -13.25 -23.11
C ALA A 74 1.02 -13.88 -23.08
N VAL A 75 1.82 -13.67 -24.13
CA VAL A 75 3.16 -14.25 -24.26
C VAL A 75 4.24 -13.43 -23.56
N THR A 76 4.11 -12.09 -23.58
CA THR A 76 5.16 -11.17 -23.10
C THR A 76 4.80 -10.47 -21.79
N ASN A 77 3.54 -10.52 -21.38
CA ASN A 77 2.97 -9.70 -20.30
C ASN A 77 3.14 -8.18 -20.51
N ILE A 78 3.42 -7.77 -21.76
CA ILE A 78 3.64 -6.37 -22.15
C ILE A 78 2.30 -5.71 -22.49
N HIS A 79 1.94 -4.66 -21.77
CA HIS A 79 0.77 -3.83 -22.05
C HIS A 79 1.17 -2.70 -23.01
N ILE A 80 1.05 -2.92 -24.33
CA ILE A 80 1.50 -1.96 -25.37
C ILE A 80 0.82 -0.58 -25.27
N LYS A 81 -0.33 -0.49 -24.61
CA LYS A 81 -0.98 0.80 -24.31
C LYS A 81 -0.24 1.59 -23.22
N ASP A 82 0.67 0.98 -22.51
CA ASP A 82 1.50 1.63 -21.51
C ASP A 82 2.82 2.08 -22.13
N VAL A 83 2.85 3.33 -22.57
CA VAL A 83 4.04 3.96 -23.20
C VAL A 83 5.28 3.91 -22.26
N ARG A 84 5.06 3.76 -20.96
CA ARG A 84 6.12 3.67 -19.95
C ARG A 84 7.04 2.47 -20.21
N ILE A 85 6.52 1.33 -20.64
CA ILE A 85 7.29 0.10 -20.92
C ILE A 85 8.43 0.35 -21.94
N PHE A 86 8.19 1.22 -22.92
CA PHE A 86 9.18 1.50 -23.97
C PHE A 86 10.23 2.53 -23.58
N ILE A 87 9.97 3.31 -22.52
CA ILE A 87 10.88 4.37 -22.09
C ILE A 87 11.73 3.90 -20.91
N PHE A 88 11.16 3.09 -20.03
CA PHE A 88 11.77 2.74 -18.75
C PHE A 88 12.82 1.62 -18.85
N ASP A 89 12.68 0.69 -19.80
CA ASP A 89 13.68 -0.37 -20.04
C ASP A 89 15.00 0.17 -20.64
N GLU A 90 14.95 1.36 -21.25
CA GLU A 90 16.12 1.99 -21.88
C GLU A 90 16.88 2.94 -20.93
N ILE A 91 16.32 3.28 -19.75
CA ILE A 91 16.96 4.21 -18.81
C ILE A 91 17.46 3.43 -17.59
N PRO A 92 18.78 3.27 -17.40
CA PRO A 92 19.34 2.59 -16.24
C PRO A 92 18.87 3.25 -14.93
N GLY A 93 18.26 2.47 -14.04
CA GLY A 93 17.76 2.94 -12.75
C GLY A 93 16.30 3.44 -12.74
N LEU A 94 15.63 3.45 -13.89
CA LEU A 94 14.18 3.68 -13.95
C LEU A 94 13.46 2.32 -13.91
N TYR A 95 12.95 1.95 -12.75
CA TYR A 95 12.15 0.73 -12.60
C TYR A 95 10.72 0.98 -13.07
N ILE A 96 10.16 0.03 -13.85
CA ILE A 96 8.72 0.01 -14.13
C ILE A 96 8.05 -0.32 -12.80
N HIS A 97 7.37 0.66 -12.22
CA HIS A 97 6.48 0.39 -11.09
C HIS A 97 5.29 -0.43 -11.63
N SER A 98 5.16 -1.67 -11.19
CA SER A 98 3.96 -2.48 -11.39
C SER A 98 2.82 -2.01 -10.48
N SER A 99 3.07 -0.97 -9.68
CA SER A 99 2.07 -0.33 -8.83
C SER A 99 0.93 0.23 -9.66
N GLU A 100 -0.30 -0.01 -9.23
CA GLU A 100 -1.50 0.56 -9.86
C GLU A 100 -2.16 1.56 -8.91
N ILE A 101 -2.43 2.76 -9.41
CA ILE A 101 -3.24 3.74 -8.67
C ILE A 101 -4.70 3.35 -8.82
N ILE A 102 -5.31 2.82 -7.76
CA ILE A 102 -6.74 2.47 -7.73
C ILE A 102 -7.58 3.74 -7.65
N ILE A 103 -7.21 4.65 -6.76
CA ILE A 103 -7.84 5.97 -6.58
C ILE A 103 -6.74 7.01 -6.45
N ALA A 104 -6.74 8.01 -7.31
CA ALA A 104 -5.88 9.17 -7.18
C ALA A 104 -6.59 10.29 -6.39
N GLY A 105 -5.96 10.80 -5.34
CA GLY A 105 -6.31 12.06 -4.73
C GLY A 105 -5.72 13.24 -5.50
N GLU A 106 -6.02 14.47 -5.08
CA GLU A 106 -5.51 15.67 -5.74
C GLU A 106 -3.97 15.74 -5.70
N GLY A 107 -3.36 15.86 -6.89
CA GLY A 107 -1.91 15.94 -7.08
C GLY A 107 -1.19 14.60 -6.97
N THR A 108 -1.90 13.47 -6.94
CA THR A 108 -1.29 12.14 -6.89
C THR A 108 -1.09 11.60 -8.30
N ASP A 109 0.14 11.22 -8.59
CA ASP A 109 0.55 10.55 -9.81
C ASP A 109 1.67 9.53 -9.53
N PHE A 110 2.17 8.86 -10.58
CA PHE A 110 3.20 7.83 -10.45
C PHE A 110 4.56 8.36 -9.96
N THR A 111 4.81 9.67 -9.97
CA THR A 111 6.09 10.25 -9.54
C THR A 111 6.17 10.49 -8.04
N ASN A 112 5.03 10.40 -7.35
CA ASN A 112 4.93 10.69 -5.93
C ASN A 112 4.20 9.58 -5.12
N LEU A 113 4.18 8.35 -5.64
CA LEU A 113 3.68 7.19 -4.90
C LEU A 113 4.56 6.92 -3.67
N PRO A 114 3.98 6.37 -2.59
CA PRO A 114 4.76 5.95 -1.43
C PRO A 114 5.83 4.94 -1.84
N MET A 115 7.05 5.21 -1.44
CA MET A 115 8.17 4.28 -1.61
C MET A 115 8.69 3.87 -0.24
N GLU A 116 8.80 2.56 -0.03
CA GLU A 116 9.48 2.06 1.15
C GLU A 116 10.97 2.41 1.04
N SER A 117 11.46 3.26 1.94
CA SER A 117 12.88 3.48 2.08
C SER A 117 13.45 2.39 2.98
N ALA A 118 14.49 1.68 2.51
CA ALA A 118 15.19 0.67 3.29
C ALA A 118 16.51 1.29 3.84
N PRO A 119 16.48 1.96 4.99
CA PRO A 119 17.69 2.53 5.57
C PRO A 119 18.64 1.41 5.97
N PRO A 120 19.97 1.66 5.96
CA PRO A 120 20.91 0.81 6.64
C PRO A 120 20.51 0.64 8.11
N LEU A 121 20.69 -0.56 8.66
CA LEU A 121 20.29 -0.85 10.05
C LEU A 121 20.99 0.07 11.05
N GLU A 122 22.23 0.44 10.79
CA GLU A 122 22.99 1.39 11.61
C GLU A 122 22.32 2.76 11.72
N GLU A 123 21.77 3.28 10.61
CA GLU A 123 21.04 4.55 10.60
C GLU A 123 19.69 4.42 11.33
N LEU A 124 19.02 3.29 11.18
CA LEU A 124 17.77 3.00 11.89
C LEU A 124 17.96 2.94 13.42
N LEU A 125 19.08 2.38 13.86
CA LEU A 125 19.40 2.17 15.29
C LEU A 125 20.16 3.32 15.94
N LYS A 126 20.55 4.32 15.15
CA LYS A 126 21.29 5.48 15.65
C LYS A 126 20.47 6.22 16.70
N ASP A 127 21.10 6.47 17.86
CA ASP A 127 20.50 7.27 18.92
C ASP A 127 20.62 8.75 18.54
N GLN A 128 19.52 9.39 18.26
CA GLN A 128 19.44 10.78 17.84
C GLN A 128 18.88 11.63 18.97
N GLU A 129 19.34 12.89 19.07
CA GLU A 129 18.84 13.81 20.07
C GLU A 129 17.47 14.35 19.69
N ILE A 130 16.57 14.45 20.69
CA ILE A 130 15.23 14.99 20.53
C ILE A 130 15.27 16.52 20.64
N ASN A 131 14.48 17.18 19.83
CA ASN A 131 14.16 18.60 19.99
C ASN A 131 13.00 18.75 20.99
N GLU A 132 13.31 18.81 22.29
CA GLU A 132 12.30 18.86 23.35
C GLU A 132 11.39 20.08 23.26
N GLU A 133 11.89 21.23 22.79
CA GLU A 133 11.08 22.46 22.61
C GLU A 133 9.93 22.22 21.64
N SER A 134 10.13 21.41 20.63
CA SER A 134 9.11 21.08 19.63
C SER A 134 7.99 20.18 20.18
N LEU A 135 8.18 19.61 21.37
CA LEU A 135 7.25 18.66 21.99
C LEU A 135 6.55 19.24 23.24
N GLU A 136 7.00 20.38 23.76
CA GLU A 136 6.47 20.93 25.01
C GLU A 136 4.96 21.19 24.95
N HIS A 137 4.48 21.72 23.84
CA HIS A 137 3.06 22.05 23.64
C HIS A 137 2.16 20.82 23.39
N LEU A 138 2.77 19.67 23.06
CA LEU A 138 2.04 18.40 22.90
C LEU A 138 1.71 17.72 24.23
N LYS A 139 2.32 18.19 25.33
CA LYS A 139 2.01 17.66 26.65
C LYS A 139 0.58 18.05 27.01
N PRO A 140 -0.26 17.11 27.47
CA PRO A 140 -1.63 17.40 27.85
C PRO A 140 -1.65 18.49 28.94
N ASN A 141 -2.31 19.62 28.68
CA ASN A 141 -2.54 20.64 29.70
C ASN A 141 -3.63 20.22 30.71
N ASP A 142 -4.50 19.32 30.32
CA ASP A 142 -5.60 18.80 31.12
C ASP A 142 -5.38 17.31 31.45
N PRO A 143 -5.84 16.85 32.63
CA PRO A 143 -5.83 15.42 32.91
C PRO A 143 -6.68 14.68 31.89
N PRO A 144 -6.26 13.45 31.48
CA PRO A 144 -6.98 12.67 30.48
C PRO A 144 -8.46 12.50 30.94
N LYS A 145 -9.37 12.76 30.00
CA LYS A 145 -10.79 12.49 30.22
C LYS A 145 -10.96 11.05 30.66
N GLN A 146 -11.63 10.83 31.80
CA GLN A 146 -11.97 9.48 32.22
C GLN A 146 -13.04 8.91 31.29
N VAL A 147 -12.60 8.19 30.29
CA VAL A 147 -13.48 7.42 29.38
C VAL A 147 -13.56 5.99 29.93
N PRO A 148 -14.77 5.42 30.07
CA PRO A 148 -14.92 4.03 30.49
C PRO A 148 -14.06 3.09 29.62
N ALA A 149 -13.52 2.04 30.23
CA ALA A 149 -12.84 1.03 29.46
C ALA A 149 -13.83 0.38 28.47
N PRO A 150 -13.46 0.16 27.22
CA PRO A 150 -14.32 -0.54 26.27
C PRO A 150 -14.52 -2.00 26.70
N ASP A 151 -15.70 -2.55 26.45
CA ASP A 151 -16.03 -3.94 26.78
C ASP A 151 -15.19 -4.95 26.00
N LYS A 152 -14.83 -4.57 24.77
CA LYS A 152 -14.05 -5.40 23.83
C LYS A 152 -13.02 -4.57 23.10
N TYR A 153 -11.89 -5.22 22.78
CA TYR A 153 -10.86 -4.65 21.93
C TYR A 153 -10.95 -5.32 20.55
N THR A 154 -11.36 -4.55 19.56
CA THR A 154 -11.66 -5.05 18.21
C THR A 154 -10.72 -4.50 17.13
N VAL A 155 -9.93 -3.49 17.48
CA VAL A 155 -8.96 -2.85 16.57
C VAL A 155 -7.55 -3.11 17.10
N PHE A 156 -6.67 -3.58 16.23
CA PHE A 156 -5.24 -3.72 16.48
C PHE A 156 -4.47 -2.76 15.61
N ILE A 157 -3.70 -1.90 16.25
CA ILE A 157 -2.85 -0.89 15.59
C ILE A 157 -1.41 -1.30 15.83
N TYR A 158 -0.65 -1.42 14.75
CA TYR A 158 0.76 -1.80 14.80
C TYR A 158 1.58 -0.96 13.83
N HIS A 159 2.90 -1.11 13.88
CA HIS A 159 3.81 -0.26 13.14
C HIS A 159 4.98 -1.12 12.65
N THR A 160 4.88 -1.64 11.42
CA THR A 160 5.95 -2.46 10.84
C THR A 160 7.27 -1.71 10.76
N HIS A 161 7.20 -0.40 10.50
CA HIS A 161 8.34 0.52 10.49
C HIS A 161 8.30 1.47 11.68
N ASN A 162 8.23 0.91 12.89
CA ASN A 162 7.97 1.65 14.14
C ASN A 162 8.87 2.87 14.39
N ARG A 163 10.12 2.85 13.92
CA ARG A 163 11.08 3.95 14.13
C ARG A 163 10.96 5.11 13.15
N GLU A 164 10.05 5.08 12.20
CA GLU A 164 9.79 6.22 11.30
C GLU A 164 9.43 7.46 12.09
N SER A 165 10.24 8.51 11.95
CA SER A 165 10.20 9.73 12.75
C SER A 165 10.14 10.98 11.85
N PHE A 166 10.24 12.15 12.46
CA PHE A 166 9.94 13.43 11.85
C PHE A 166 11.04 14.46 12.15
N TYR A 167 11.63 15.05 11.12
CA TYR A 167 12.71 16.04 11.25
C TYR A 167 12.42 17.19 12.24
N PRO A 168 11.21 17.77 12.31
CA PRO A 168 10.95 18.84 13.27
C PRO A 168 11.20 18.47 14.74
N HIS A 169 11.17 17.18 15.06
CA HIS A 169 11.31 16.66 16.43
C HIS A 169 12.67 16.03 16.73
N ILE A 170 13.56 15.99 15.73
CA ILE A 170 14.94 15.51 15.87
C ILE A 170 15.88 16.71 15.79
N ARG A 171 16.87 16.78 16.69
CA ARG A 171 17.86 17.84 16.68
C ARG A 171 18.91 17.60 15.60
N GLY A 172 19.29 18.65 14.87
CA GLY A 172 20.25 18.62 13.77
C GLY A 172 19.66 19.12 12.45
N GLU A 173 20.52 19.28 11.44
CA GLU A 173 20.08 19.76 10.13
C GLU A 173 19.57 18.61 9.24
N LYS A 174 18.60 18.93 8.39
CA LYS A 174 18.10 18.00 7.38
C LYS A 174 19.25 17.59 6.44
N GLY A 175 19.51 16.29 6.35
CA GLY A 175 20.59 15.72 5.55
C GLY A 175 21.81 15.26 6.40
N GLU A 176 21.94 15.77 7.64
CA GLU A 176 22.89 15.26 8.63
C GLU A 176 22.25 14.25 9.56
N THR A 177 20.92 14.31 9.71
CA THR A 177 20.11 13.38 10.53
C THR A 177 19.19 12.56 9.64
N SER A 178 18.92 11.34 10.09
CA SER A 178 17.92 10.47 9.47
C SER A 178 16.60 10.56 10.25
N PRO A 179 15.42 10.54 9.60
CA PRO A 179 14.15 10.67 10.30
C PRO A 179 13.70 9.33 10.89
N PHE A 180 14.51 8.78 11.77
CA PHE A 180 14.24 7.55 12.54
C PHE A 180 14.58 7.78 14.01
N HIS A 181 13.67 7.40 14.91
CA HIS A 181 13.91 7.53 16.35
C HIS A 181 13.13 6.46 17.13
N LYS A 182 13.72 5.95 18.22
CA LYS A 182 13.11 4.89 19.03
C LYS A 182 11.85 5.32 19.79
N ASP A 183 11.79 6.58 20.25
CA ASP A 183 10.71 7.07 21.12
C ASP A 183 9.79 8.07 20.43
N ILE A 184 10.33 8.96 19.59
CA ILE A 184 9.55 9.98 18.87
C ILE A 184 9.36 9.53 17.43
N ASN A 185 8.28 8.82 17.17
CA ASN A 185 8.06 8.12 15.90
C ASN A 185 6.57 7.90 15.62
N ILE A 186 6.27 7.14 14.58
CA ILE A 186 4.92 6.87 14.09
C ILE A 186 4.02 6.18 15.12
N THR A 187 4.58 5.48 16.12
CA THR A 187 3.80 4.83 17.18
C THR A 187 2.97 5.83 17.99
N LEU A 188 3.45 7.07 18.14
CA LEU A 188 2.72 8.15 18.81
C LEU A 188 1.43 8.52 18.07
N VAL A 189 1.43 8.39 16.74
CA VAL A 189 0.25 8.64 15.92
C VAL A 189 -0.77 7.52 16.10
N GLY A 190 -0.32 6.27 16.13
CA GLY A 190 -1.18 5.11 16.46
C GLY A 190 -1.79 5.21 17.84
N GLN A 191 -1.03 5.66 18.84
CA GLN A 191 -1.53 5.91 20.21
C GLN A 191 -2.61 7.01 20.21
N ARG A 192 -2.37 8.13 19.51
CA ARG A 192 -3.35 9.21 19.38
C ARG A 192 -4.65 8.74 18.73
N PHE A 193 -4.55 7.97 17.67
CA PHE A 193 -5.71 7.38 16.99
C PHE A 193 -6.51 6.46 17.94
N ALA A 194 -5.83 5.58 18.69
CA ALA A 194 -6.47 4.68 19.66
C ALA A 194 -7.16 5.44 20.81
N GLU A 195 -6.55 6.51 21.32
CA GLU A 195 -7.16 7.38 22.32
C GLU A 195 -8.48 7.95 21.83
N LYS A 196 -8.51 8.42 20.59
CA LYS A 196 -9.72 8.97 19.97
C LYS A 196 -10.78 7.89 19.68
N LEU A 197 -10.39 6.69 19.29
CA LEU A 197 -11.31 5.55 19.17
C LEU A 197 -11.95 5.20 20.51
N LYS A 198 -11.16 5.22 21.59
CA LYS A 198 -11.67 4.99 22.94
C LYS A 198 -12.71 6.05 23.35
N GLU A 199 -12.51 7.32 22.99
CA GLU A 199 -13.50 8.39 23.22
C GLU A 199 -14.83 8.12 22.47
N LYS A 200 -14.79 7.35 21.38
CA LYS A 200 -15.95 6.91 20.60
C LYS A 200 -16.52 5.54 21.03
N GLY A 201 -16.00 4.96 22.11
CA GLY A 201 -16.44 3.67 22.64
C GLY A 201 -15.88 2.45 21.91
N ILE A 202 -14.83 2.61 21.10
CA ILE A 202 -14.19 1.54 20.36
C ILE A 202 -12.88 1.14 21.04
N GLY A 203 -12.75 -0.14 21.37
CA GLY A 203 -11.53 -0.68 21.98
C GLY A 203 -10.45 -0.93 20.93
N ALA A 204 -9.31 -0.27 21.10
CA ALA A 204 -8.13 -0.47 20.26
C ALA A 204 -6.92 -0.86 21.12
N ILE A 205 -6.15 -1.83 20.66
CA ILE A 205 -4.84 -2.21 21.20
C ILE A 205 -3.79 -1.58 20.30
N VAL A 206 -2.84 -0.88 20.88
CA VAL A 206 -1.70 -0.33 20.15
C VAL A 206 -0.45 -1.13 20.50
N ASP A 207 0.17 -1.71 19.49
CA ASP A 207 1.49 -2.29 19.63
C ASP A 207 2.57 -1.23 19.46
N THR A 208 3.50 -1.19 20.38
CA THR A 208 4.66 -0.28 20.36
C THR A 208 5.98 -1.04 20.34
N THR A 209 5.95 -2.30 19.96
CA THR A 209 7.15 -3.15 19.84
C THR A 209 8.19 -2.48 18.97
N ASP A 210 9.42 -2.41 19.46
CA ASP A 210 10.53 -1.87 18.69
C ASP A 210 11.05 -2.91 17.68
N ILE A 211 10.39 -2.93 16.51
CA ILE A 211 10.77 -3.80 15.39
C ILE A 211 12.23 -3.56 14.98
N GLY A 212 12.65 -2.29 14.97
CA GLY A 212 14.05 -1.93 14.67
C GLY A 212 15.05 -2.57 15.63
N ALA A 213 14.77 -2.57 16.93
CA ALA A 213 15.61 -3.22 17.92
C ALA A 213 15.68 -4.74 17.69
N ILE A 214 14.54 -5.38 17.43
CA ILE A 214 14.47 -6.83 17.16
C ILE A 214 15.25 -7.19 15.89
N LEU A 215 15.19 -6.37 14.84
CA LEU A 215 16.03 -6.56 13.65
C LEU A 215 17.51 -6.56 14.01
N GLY A 216 17.94 -5.59 14.84
CA GLY A 216 19.32 -5.51 15.32
C GLY A 216 19.75 -6.73 16.16
N GLU A 217 18.92 -7.13 17.10
CA GLU A 217 19.19 -8.30 17.98
C GLU A 217 19.30 -9.61 17.19
N ARG A 218 18.52 -9.73 16.11
CA ARG A 218 18.47 -10.94 15.26
C ARG A 218 19.41 -10.90 14.06
N ASP A 219 20.22 -9.85 13.91
CA ASP A 219 21.11 -9.60 12.75
C ASP A 219 20.34 -9.67 11.41
N LEU A 220 19.19 -9.01 11.35
CA LEU A 220 18.30 -8.95 10.20
C LEU A 220 18.34 -7.56 9.58
N ASN A 221 18.27 -7.49 8.24
CA ASN A 221 18.12 -6.20 7.55
C ASN A 221 16.67 -5.69 7.58
N TYR A 222 16.49 -4.42 7.23
CA TYR A 222 15.19 -3.72 7.24
C TYR A 222 14.10 -4.42 6.42
N GLY A 223 14.43 -5.10 5.32
CA GLY A 223 13.48 -5.86 4.52
C GLY A 223 12.77 -7.00 5.26
N HIS A 224 13.23 -7.35 6.47
CA HIS A 224 12.59 -8.34 7.34
C HIS A 224 11.56 -7.75 8.32
N SER A 225 11.32 -6.42 8.29
CA SER A 225 10.38 -5.76 9.20
C SER A 225 9.00 -6.40 9.18
N TYR A 226 8.44 -6.67 7.98
CA TYR A 226 7.14 -7.33 7.85
C TYR A 226 7.11 -8.76 8.42
N ARG A 227 8.22 -9.48 8.40
CA ARG A 227 8.30 -10.79 9.04
C ARG A 227 8.26 -10.67 10.55
N VAL A 228 8.96 -9.70 11.12
CA VAL A 228 9.00 -9.48 12.57
C VAL A 228 7.64 -8.93 13.05
N SER A 229 7.07 -7.92 12.39
CA SER A 229 5.76 -7.41 12.75
C SER A 229 4.64 -8.43 12.59
N ARG A 230 4.79 -9.39 11.65
CA ARG A 230 3.85 -10.51 11.50
C ARG A 230 3.78 -11.37 12.76
N GLU A 231 4.91 -11.64 13.40
CA GLU A 231 4.96 -12.41 14.65
C GLU A 231 4.11 -11.68 15.73
N VAL A 232 4.24 -10.36 15.82
CA VAL A 232 3.47 -9.52 16.75
C VAL A 232 1.97 -9.56 16.46
N VAL A 233 1.58 -9.40 15.20
CA VAL A 233 0.16 -9.46 14.80
C VAL A 233 -0.44 -10.83 15.09
N GLN A 234 0.27 -11.91 14.78
CA GLN A 234 -0.18 -13.27 15.05
C GLN A 234 -0.34 -13.56 16.55
N GLU A 235 0.56 -13.04 17.39
CA GLU A 235 0.46 -13.14 18.83
C GLU A 235 -0.77 -12.37 19.36
N ALA A 236 -1.00 -11.15 18.87
CA ALA A 236 -2.20 -10.38 19.21
C ALA A 236 -3.48 -11.12 18.84
N MET A 237 -3.55 -11.70 17.63
CA MET A 237 -4.70 -12.50 17.17
C MET A 237 -4.92 -13.76 18.02
N ALA A 238 -3.85 -14.38 18.47
CA ALA A 238 -3.92 -15.59 19.32
C ALA A 238 -4.40 -15.26 20.74
N THR A 239 -4.03 -14.10 21.27
CA THR A 239 -4.38 -13.67 22.63
C THR A 239 -5.73 -12.96 22.73
N ASN A 240 -6.21 -12.34 21.66
CA ASN A 240 -7.50 -11.65 21.62
C ASN A 240 -8.30 -12.02 20.38
N GLN A 241 -9.29 -12.88 20.54
CA GLN A 241 -10.16 -13.37 19.48
C GLN A 241 -11.24 -12.35 19.03
N ASP A 242 -11.42 -11.24 19.76
CA ASP A 242 -12.34 -10.17 19.39
C ASP A 242 -11.72 -9.20 18.36
N LEU A 243 -10.41 -9.30 18.07
CA LEU A 243 -9.73 -8.45 17.10
C LEU A 243 -10.30 -8.71 15.69
N ARG A 244 -10.70 -7.62 15.04
CA ARG A 244 -11.37 -7.64 13.74
C ARG A 244 -10.69 -6.75 12.70
N TYR A 245 -10.20 -5.58 13.11
CA TYR A 245 -9.54 -4.60 12.24
C TYR A 245 -8.07 -4.50 12.58
N PHE A 246 -7.21 -4.49 11.54
CA PHE A 246 -5.76 -4.43 11.68
C PHE A 246 -5.24 -3.25 10.87
N ILE A 247 -4.62 -2.29 11.53
CA ILE A 247 -4.16 -1.04 10.91
C ILE A 247 -2.65 -0.91 11.13
N ASP A 248 -1.89 -0.93 10.03
CA ASP A 248 -0.45 -0.66 10.03
C ASP A 248 -0.22 0.80 9.68
N PHE A 249 0.21 1.61 10.66
CA PHE A 249 0.56 2.99 10.41
C PHE A 249 2.02 3.13 10.03
N HIS A 250 2.24 3.85 8.93
CA HIS A 250 3.54 4.20 8.37
C HIS A 250 3.65 5.69 8.14
N ARG A 251 4.86 6.16 7.89
CA ARG A 251 5.16 7.52 7.43
C ARG A 251 5.74 7.46 6.03
N ASP A 252 5.10 8.15 5.08
CA ASP A 252 5.59 8.26 3.70
C ASP A 252 6.99 8.93 3.65
N ALA A 253 7.82 8.55 2.69
CA ALA A 253 9.10 9.20 2.43
C ALA A 253 8.97 10.51 1.63
N ALA A 254 7.77 10.84 1.13
CA ALA A 254 7.53 12.02 0.30
C ALA A 254 7.72 13.34 1.06
N ARG A 255 8.04 14.40 0.31
CA ARG A 255 8.28 15.73 0.86
C ARG A 255 6.99 16.39 1.36
N ARG A 256 7.14 17.40 2.23
CA ARG A 256 6.06 18.17 2.83
C ARG A 256 5.00 18.65 1.83
N GLN A 257 5.40 19.12 0.66
CA GLN A 257 4.47 19.60 -0.38
C GLN A 257 3.47 18.53 -0.82
N THR A 258 3.87 17.25 -0.81
CA THR A 258 3.04 16.11 -1.18
C THR A 258 2.22 15.60 0.00
N THR A 259 2.77 15.71 1.22
CA THR A 259 2.22 15.06 2.42
C THR A 259 1.46 16.00 3.36
N THR A 260 1.25 17.26 2.97
CA THR A 260 0.57 18.26 3.80
C THR A 260 -0.56 18.93 3.04
N THR A 261 -1.65 19.21 3.73
CA THR A 261 -2.78 20.00 3.23
C THR A 261 -3.23 21.02 4.27
N MET A 262 -4.09 21.95 3.86
CA MET A 262 -4.69 22.94 4.75
C MET A 262 -6.21 22.74 4.79
N ILE A 263 -6.76 22.64 6.00
CA ILE A 263 -8.20 22.50 6.26
C ILE A 263 -8.56 23.57 7.28
N ASN A 264 -9.48 24.47 6.93
CA ASN A 264 -9.96 25.56 7.80
C ASN A 264 -8.85 26.44 8.42
N GLY A 265 -7.76 26.65 7.70
CA GLY A 265 -6.64 27.49 8.15
C GLY A 265 -5.57 26.78 8.96
N GLU A 266 -5.74 25.49 9.24
CA GLU A 266 -4.74 24.65 9.92
C GLU A 266 -4.13 23.62 8.97
N THR A 267 -2.87 23.27 9.20
CA THR A 267 -2.16 22.25 8.43
C THR A 267 -2.42 20.85 8.96
N TYR A 268 -2.57 19.90 8.04
CA TYR A 268 -2.83 18.47 8.30
C TYR A 268 -1.87 17.61 7.50
N ALA A 269 -1.46 16.50 8.07
CA ALA A 269 -0.75 15.47 7.33
C ALA A 269 -1.72 14.73 6.40
N LYS A 270 -1.37 14.61 5.11
CA LYS A 270 -2.15 13.79 4.16
C LYS A 270 -1.93 12.32 4.41
N ILE A 271 -2.90 11.51 4.03
CA ILE A 271 -2.80 10.06 4.09
C ILE A 271 -2.77 9.41 2.71
N PHE A 272 -2.25 8.18 2.66
CA PHE A 272 -2.29 7.33 1.48
C PHE A 272 -2.47 5.87 1.89
N PHE A 273 -3.35 5.15 1.21
CA PHE A 273 -3.57 3.73 1.46
C PHE A 273 -2.68 2.88 0.55
N VAL A 274 -2.01 1.89 1.13
CA VAL A 274 -1.19 0.92 0.39
C VAL A 274 -1.79 -0.47 0.54
N LEU A 275 -2.09 -1.10 -0.59
CA LEU A 275 -2.63 -2.46 -0.65
C LEU A 275 -1.65 -3.40 -1.32
N GLY A 276 -1.43 -4.57 -0.72
CA GLY A 276 -0.72 -5.68 -1.33
C GLY A 276 -1.68 -6.52 -2.17
N GLU A 277 -1.31 -6.86 -3.41
CA GLU A 277 -2.18 -7.68 -4.26
C GLU A 277 -1.94 -9.19 -4.15
N SER A 278 -0.85 -9.59 -3.47
CA SER A 278 -0.31 -10.95 -3.56
C SER A 278 -0.80 -11.87 -2.44
N HIS A 279 -2.10 -11.77 -2.06
CA HIS A 279 -2.69 -12.56 -0.98
C HIS A 279 -4.21 -12.77 -1.16
N PRO A 280 -4.82 -13.79 -0.50
CA PRO A 280 -6.22 -14.18 -0.73
C PRO A 280 -7.25 -13.14 -0.26
N HIS A 281 -6.95 -12.30 0.73
CA HIS A 281 -7.86 -11.28 1.28
C HIS A 281 -7.81 -9.94 0.54
N TYR A 282 -7.07 -9.86 -0.58
CA TYR A 282 -6.88 -8.61 -1.31
C TYR A 282 -8.20 -7.88 -1.61
N ALA A 283 -9.18 -8.58 -2.15
CA ALA A 283 -10.46 -7.96 -2.55
C ALA A 283 -11.24 -7.35 -1.36
N GLN A 284 -11.22 -8.01 -0.20
CA GLN A 284 -11.87 -7.49 1.00
C GLN A 284 -11.12 -6.27 1.57
N ASN A 285 -9.78 -6.35 1.60
CA ASN A 285 -8.96 -5.23 2.07
C ASN A 285 -9.07 -4.03 1.13
N GLU A 286 -9.18 -4.25 -0.18
CA GLU A 286 -9.44 -3.19 -1.17
C GLU A 286 -10.80 -2.55 -0.92
N GLN A 287 -11.85 -3.33 -0.71
CA GLN A 287 -13.18 -2.81 -0.39
C GLN A 287 -13.14 -1.96 0.88
N PHE A 288 -12.54 -2.45 1.96
CA PHE A 288 -12.39 -1.70 3.21
C PHE A 288 -11.65 -0.37 3.00
N ALA A 289 -10.51 -0.39 2.29
CA ALA A 289 -9.75 0.82 1.98
C ALA A 289 -10.54 1.80 1.12
N MET A 290 -11.30 1.32 0.12
CA MET A 290 -12.14 2.14 -0.76
C MET A 290 -13.27 2.82 0.02
N GLU A 291 -13.98 2.10 0.86
CA GLU A 291 -15.08 2.64 1.66
C GLU A 291 -14.57 3.67 2.68
N PHE A 292 -13.46 3.37 3.35
CA PHE A 292 -12.85 4.30 4.29
C PHE A 292 -12.31 5.55 3.59
N ASN A 293 -11.61 5.40 2.46
CA ASN A 293 -11.13 6.51 1.64
C ASN A 293 -12.27 7.38 1.12
N GLN A 294 -13.40 6.78 0.70
CA GLN A 294 -14.56 7.51 0.21
C GLN A 294 -15.15 8.42 1.30
N ARG A 295 -15.31 7.90 2.53
CA ARG A 295 -15.81 8.68 3.68
C ARG A 295 -14.89 9.85 4.03
N ILE A 296 -13.56 9.60 3.97
CA ILE A 296 -12.56 10.67 4.17
C ILE A 296 -12.70 11.73 3.09
N LYS A 297 -12.80 11.33 1.82
CA LYS A 297 -12.91 12.25 0.69
C LYS A 297 -14.19 13.09 0.73
N GLU A 298 -15.30 12.53 1.18
CA GLU A 298 -16.57 13.25 1.32
C GLU A 298 -16.50 14.38 2.36
N LYS A 299 -15.82 14.14 3.48
CA LYS A 299 -15.68 15.13 4.56
C LYS A 299 -14.49 16.06 4.36
N TYR A 300 -13.37 15.53 3.89
CA TYR A 300 -12.08 16.21 3.78
C TYR A 300 -11.39 15.86 2.45
N PRO A 301 -11.85 16.40 1.31
CA PRO A 301 -11.42 15.99 -0.03
C PRO A 301 -9.90 15.95 -0.25
N ASN A 302 -9.18 16.89 0.39
CA ASN A 302 -7.73 17.06 0.20
C ASN A 302 -6.89 16.30 1.25
N LEU A 303 -7.51 15.59 2.18
CA LEU A 303 -6.79 14.86 3.23
C LEU A 303 -6.21 13.55 2.71
N THR A 304 -6.90 12.91 1.76
CA THR A 304 -6.43 11.66 1.17
C THR A 304 -5.71 11.87 -0.16
N ARG A 305 -4.58 11.20 -0.32
CA ARG A 305 -3.85 11.06 -1.59
C ARG A 305 -4.35 9.88 -2.42
N GLY A 306 -5.23 9.04 -1.87
CA GLY A 306 -5.87 7.94 -2.56
C GLY A 306 -5.39 6.57 -2.12
N ILE A 307 -5.44 5.62 -3.05
CA ILE A 307 -5.13 4.20 -2.82
C ILE A 307 -4.21 3.70 -3.92
N VAL A 308 -3.11 3.05 -3.56
CA VAL A 308 -2.20 2.36 -4.47
C VAL A 308 -2.20 0.86 -4.17
N ARG A 309 -2.18 0.07 -5.23
CA ARG A 309 -1.95 -1.37 -5.20
C ARG A 309 -0.49 -1.66 -5.56
N LYS A 310 0.17 -2.47 -4.77
CA LYS A 310 1.57 -2.89 -4.98
C LYS A 310 1.68 -4.40 -5.11
N SER A 311 2.42 -4.82 -6.10
CA SER A 311 2.82 -6.22 -6.28
C SER A 311 4.12 -6.52 -5.51
N LYS A 312 4.54 -7.80 -5.53
CA LYS A 312 5.86 -8.21 -4.99
C LYS A 312 7.05 -7.63 -5.76
N GLN A 313 6.82 -7.02 -6.92
CA GLN A 313 7.89 -6.37 -7.70
C GLN A 313 8.16 -4.95 -7.20
N ASP A 314 7.18 -4.31 -6.56
CA ASP A 314 7.25 -2.91 -6.12
C ASP A 314 7.36 -2.74 -4.60
N GLY A 315 7.51 -3.83 -3.87
CA GLY A 315 7.62 -3.83 -2.42
C GLY A 315 7.33 -5.20 -1.81
N ASN A 316 6.84 -5.25 -0.58
CA ASN A 316 6.49 -6.51 0.07
C ASN A 316 5.35 -7.25 -0.66
N GLY A 317 4.37 -6.51 -1.20
CA GLY A 317 3.24 -7.03 -1.97
C GLY A 317 2.19 -7.79 -1.17
N VAL A 318 2.38 -7.97 0.14
CA VAL A 318 1.46 -8.64 1.08
C VAL A 318 1.14 -7.76 2.28
N TYR A 319 2.16 -7.10 2.88
CA TYR A 319 2.03 -6.13 3.98
C TYR A 319 1.28 -6.67 5.21
N ASN A 320 1.43 -7.97 5.53
CA ASN A 320 0.66 -8.69 6.55
C ASN A 320 -0.88 -8.63 6.38
N GLN A 321 -1.36 -8.08 5.27
CA GLN A 321 -2.80 -7.94 4.97
C GLN A 321 -3.48 -9.27 4.65
N ASP A 322 -2.70 -10.34 4.43
CA ASP A 322 -3.18 -11.71 4.30
C ASP A 322 -3.67 -12.31 5.62
N LEU A 323 -3.39 -11.67 6.76
CA LEU A 323 -3.80 -12.15 8.07
C LEU A 323 -5.27 -11.85 8.40
N SER A 324 -5.86 -10.82 7.78
CA SER A 324 -7.26 -10.45 8.02
C SER A 324 -7.90 -9.80 6.78
N PRO A 325 -9.19 -10.05 6.51
CA PRO A 325 -9.95 -9.35 5.47
C PRO A 325 -10.20 -7.86 5.78
N ASN A 326 -9.96 -7.42 7.02
CA ASN A 326 -10.08 -6.03 7.46
C ASN A 326 -8.71 -5.48 7.88
N SER A 327 -7.71 -5.63 7.01
CA SER A 327 -6.35 -5.15 7.24
C SER A 327 -5.99 -4.08 6.21
N ILE A 328 -5.43 -2.96 6.67
CA ILE A 328 -4.96 -1.86 5.80
C ILE A 328 -3.63 -1.31 6.29
N LEU A 329 -2.85 -0.79 5.36
CA LEU A 329 -1.67 0.02 5.62
C LEU A 329 -1.97 1.47 5.25
N ILE A 330 -1.70 2.38 6.18
CA ILE A 330 -1.91 3.82 6.03
C ILE A 330 -0.58 4.55 6.19
N GLU A 331 -0.12 5.15 5.11
CA GLU A 331 0.92 6.16 5.17
C GLU A 331 0.32 7.46 5.67
N ILE A 332 0.86 8.06 6.73
CA ILE A 332 0.38 9.31 7.30
C ILE A 332 1.50 10.33 7.38
N GLY A 333 1.36 11.40 6.61
CA GLY A 333 2.38 12.46 6.52
C GLY A 333 3.68 11.99 5.88
N GLY A 334 4.71 12.81 6.04
CA GLY A 334 6.08 12.56 5.61
C GLY A 334 7.08 13.05 6.66
N PRO A 335 8.39 12.90 6.42
CA PRO A 335 9.43 13.21 7.42
C PRO A 335 9.50 14.68 7.82
N GLU A 336 8.88 15.57 7.07
CA GLU A 336 8.85 17.02 7.35
C GLU A 336 7.56 17.48 8.05
N ASN A 337 6.62 16.57 8.34
CA ASN A 337 5.42 16.90 9.11
C ASN A 337 5.72 16.99 10.60
N THR A 338 4.94 17.80 11.30
CA THR A 338 4.99 17.88 12.76
C THR A 338 4.00 16.89 13.38
N LEU A 339 4.23 16.49 14.63
CA LEU A 339 3.29 15.66 15.37
C LEU A 339 1.91 16.31 15.52
N ASP A 340 1.83 17.65 15.59
CA ASP A 340 0.53 18.36 15.60
C ASP A 340 -0.30 18.08 14.35
N GLU A 341 0.35 18.14 13.18
CA GLU A 341 -0.30 17.88 11.90
C GLU A 341 -0.76 16.42 11.81
N LEU A 342 0.05 15.50 12.31
CA LEU A 342 -0.25 14.08 12.37
C LEU A 342 -1.37 13.76 13.36
N TYR A 343 -1.34 14.38 14.55
CA TYR A 343 -2.38 14.19 15.57
C TYR A 343 -3.72 14.75 15.11
N ARG A 344 -3.74 15.92 14.48
CA ARG A 344 -4.97 16.45 13.89
C ARG A 344 -5.55 15.49 12.85
N THR A 345 -4.69 14.89 12.02
CA THR A 345 -5.12 13.90 11.04
C THR A 345 -5.61 12.61 11.71
N ALA A 346 -4.90 12.11 12.71
CA ALA A 346 -5.30 10.93 13.48
C ALA A 346 -6.67 11.11 14.14
N ASP A 347 -6.95 12.32 14.66
CA ASP A 347 -8.24 12.66 15.26
C ASP A 347 -9.39 12.57 14.23
N LEU A 348 -9.19 13.15 13.03
CA LEU A 348 -10.17 13.07 11.94
C LEU A 348 -10.37 11.63 11.46
N LEU A 349 -9.28 10.88 11.31
CA LEU A 349 -9.36 9.47 10.89
C LEU A 349 -10.12 8.62 11.91
N ALA A 350 -9.89 8.84 13.21
CA ALA A 350 -10.58 8.11 14.27
C ALA A 350 -12.10 8.43 14.28
N GLU A 351 -12.47 9.68 14.00
CA GLU A 351 -13.88 10.07 13.87
C GLU A 351 -14.56 9.34 12.70
N ILE A 352 -13.93 9.36 11.51
CA ILE A 352 -14.49 8.74 10.32
C ILE A 352 -14.48 7.20 10.45
N PHE A 353 -13.43 6.62 11.02
CA PHE A 353 -13.38 5.20 11.29
C PHE A 353 -14.47 4.76 12.26
N ALA A 354 -14.77 5.55 13.29
CA ALA A 354 -15.83 5.24 14.24
C ALA A 354 -17.21 5.19 13.57
N GLU A 355 -17.49 6.08 12.63
CA GLU A 355 -18.73 6.03 11.83
C GLU A 355 -18.81 4.76 11.00
N TYR A 356 -17.73 4.42 10.28
CA TYR A 356 -17.62 3.18 9.53
C TYR A 356 -17.84 1.95 10.44
N TYR A 357 -17.15 1.90 11.57
CA TYR A 357 -17.21 0.80 12.53
C TYR A 357 -18.61 0.53 13.04
N TRP A 358 -19.33 1.57 13.45
CA TRP A 358 -20.67 1.41 14.03
C TRP A 358 -21.72 1.06 12.96
N GLU A 359 -21.57 1.50 11.72
CA GLU A 359 -22.44 1.09 10.63
C GLU A 359 -22.22 -0.39 10.26
N ASP A 360 -20.97 -0.84 10.13
CA ASP A 360 -20.63 -2.24 9.88
C ASP A 360 -21.13 -3.15 11.02
N ALA A 361 -21.01 -2.73 12.29
CA ALA A 361 -21.52 -3.48 13.42
C ALA A 361 -23.05 -3.65 13.40
N VAL A 362 -23.79 -2.68 12.87
CA VAL A 362 -25.27 -2.76 12.71
C VAL A 362 -25.66 -3.71 11.59
N GLU A 363 -24.89 -3.76 10.49
CA GLU A 363 -25.17 -4.66 9.35
C GLU A 363 -24.96 -6.12 9.74
N VAL A 364 -23.92 -6.43 10.51
CA VAL A 364 -23.61 -7.80 10.96
C VAL A 364 -24.61 -8.31 11.99
N SER A 365 -25.34 -7.42 12.68
CA SER A 365 -26.33 -7.78 13.70
C SER A 365 -27.75 -8.03 13.13
N LYS A 366 -27.98 -7.81 11.85
CA LYS A 366 -29.21 -8.07 11.12
C LYS A 366 -29.17 -9.42 10.44
#